data_b884499fa0ab9e80d5e6d661e0467a9f
#
_entry.id   b884499fa0ab9e80d5e6d661e0467a9f
#
_cell.length_a   1.000
_cell.length_b   1.000
_cell.length_c   1.000
_cell.angle_alpha   90.00
_cell.angle_beta   90.00
_cell.angle_gamma   90.00
#
_symmetry.space_group_name_H-M   'P 1'
#
loop_
_entity.id
_entity.type
_entity.pdbx_description
1 polymer ?
#
loop_
_entity_poly.entity_id
_entity_poly.type
_entity_poly.pdbx_seq_one_letter_code
_entity_poly.pdbx_strand_id
1 'polypeptide(L)'
;MGFLHEAAHELVGVCIPSSCVGCGRWDHSVCPQCAALSSALLPQWELQEAGNAEYPLWELSDYSDPMRSIIVAAKHSSRLDLSEFLFECGVNIGLSIAQSGMLSVGTDATSLWVVPAPASWKRRLFGQGITIHVARGLAAAVGGHSEVTCCVRDVCRLDPWVSSQAGKSSEQRRQSRHGHMHATQRVPQGVGVIGIDDVVASGGTMNEMFRVFERSWVAGACIARSRQ
;
A
#
# COMPACT_ATOMS: atom_id res chain seq x y z
N MET A 1 14.74 -1.14 -37.12
CA MET A 1 15.43 -1.54 -35.88
C MET A 1 14.49 -2.14 -34.80
N GLY A 2 13.17 -2.01 -34.92
CA GLY A 2 12.21 -2.60 -33.97
C GLY A 2 12.08 -4.13 -34.03
N PHE A 3 12.05 -4.71 -35.22
CA PHE A 3 11.81 -6.16 -35.42
C PHE A 3 12.88 -7.08 -34.78
N LEU A 4 14.13 -6.65 -34.72
CA LEU A 4 15.21 -7.42 -34.12
C LEU A 4 15.17 -7.37 -32.59
N HIS A 5 14.56 -6.35 -32.02
CA HIS A 5 14.43 -6.18 -30.56
C HIS A 5 13.26 -7.03 -30.03
N GLU A 6 12.15 -7.08 -30.76
CA GLU A 6 11.00 -7.96 -30.43
C GLU A 6 11.38 -9.45 -30.56
N ALA A 7 12.05 -9.82 -31.67
CA ALA A 7 12.52 -11.19 -31.86
C ALA A 7 13.54 -11.66 -30.82
N ALA A 8 14.41 -10.75 -30.35
CA ALA A 8 15.33 -11.06 -29.26
C ALA A 8 14.62 -11.22 -27.91
N HIS A 9 13.56 -10.44 -27.65
CA HIS A 9 12.75 -10.59 -26.45
C HIS A 9 11.96 -11.90 -26.42
N GLU A 10 11.40 -12.32 -27.57
CA GLU A 10 10.71 -13.61 -27.70
C GLU A 10 11.68 -14.78 -27.55
N LEU A 11 12.88 -14.71 -28.15
CA LEU A 11 13.89 -15.76 -28.03
C LEU A 11 14.44 -15.90 -26.60
N VAL A 12 14.59 -14.80 -25.86
CA VAL A 12 15.01 -14.84 -24.44
C VAL A 12 13.90 -15.44 -23.56
N GLY A 13 12.63 -15.17 -23.88
CA GLY A 13 11.47 -15.78 -23.20
C GLY A 13 11.36 -17.29 -23.38
N VAL A 14 11.79 -17.80 -24.55
CA VAL A 14 11.82 -19.26 -24.83
C VAL A 14 12.98 -19.98 -24.11
N CYS A 15 14.08 -19.25 -23.84
CA CYS A 15 15.27 -19.84 -23.21
C CYS A 15 15.28 -19.76 -21.68
N ILE A 16 14.45 -18.90 -21.06
CA ILE A 16 14.36 -18.75 -19.59
C ILE A 16 12.87 -18.70 -19.25
N PRO A 17 12.24 -19.84 -19.01
CA PRO A 17 10.84 -19.87 -18.63
C PRO A 17 10.61 -19.03 -17.38
N SER A 18 9.75 -18.02 -17.48
CA SER A 18 9.34 -17.21 -16.34
C SER A 18 8.37 -18.02 -15.48
N SER A 19 8.55 -17.97 -14.16
CA SER A 19 7.59 -18.56 -13.24
C SER A 19 6.81 -17.44 -12.53
N CYS A 20 5.53 -17.68 -12.33
CA CYS A 20 4.65 -16.75 -11.63
C CYS A 20 5.17 -16.44 -10.23
N VAL A 21 5.40 -15.17 -9.94
CA VAL A 21 5.94 -14.72 -8.65
C VAL A 21 5.01 -15.01 -7.47
N GLY A 22 3.72 -15.26 -7.72
CA GLY A 22 2.76 -15.62 -6.67
C GLY A 22 2.73 -17.12 -6.38
N CYS A 23 2.55 -17.97 -7.42
CA CYS A 23 2.29 -19.40 -7.25
C CYS A 23 3.29 -20.34 -7.95
N GLY A 24 4.31 -19.82 -8.61
CA GLY A 24 5.34 -20.60 -9.29
C GLY A 24 4.91 -21.23 -10.62
N ARG A 25 3.70 -20.98 -11.15
CA ARG A 25 3.24 -21.52 -12.44
C ARG A 25 4.14 -21.01 -13.56
N TRP A 26 4.53 -21.91 -14.48
CA TRP A 26 5.38 -21.63 -15.63
C TRP A 26 4.71 -20.70 -16.66
N ASP A 27 5.52 -20.05 -17.47
CA ASP A 27 5.15 -19.19 -18.61
C ASP A 27 4.40 -17.89 -18.29
N HIS A 28 4.43 -17.45 -17.02
CA HIS A 28 3.81 -16.20 -16.60
C HIS A 28 4.70 -15.48 -15.58
N SER A 29 4.83 -14.18 -15.70
CA SER A 29 5.38 -13.35 -14.61
C SER A 29 4.38 -13.19 -13.44
N VAL A 30 3.10 -13.00 -13.77
CA VAL A 30 1.95 -13.14 -12.87
C VAL A 30 0.86 -13.87 -13.65
N CYS A 31 0.47 -15.08 -13.20
CA CYS A 31 -0.56 -15.84 -13.91
C CYS A 31 -1.97 -15.23 -13.68
N PRO A 32 -2.96 -15.52 -14.56
CA PRO A 32 -4.30 -14.91 -14.44
C PRO A 32 -4.97 -15.15 -13.08
N GLN A 33 -4.75 -16.30 -12.43
CA GLN A 33 -5.30 -16.58 -11.11
C GLN A 33 -4.67 -15.71 -10.02
N CYS A 34 -3.36 -15.46 -10.09
CA CYS A 34 -2.68 -14.58 -9.16
C CYS A 34 -3.01 -13.10 -9.45
N ALA A 35 -3.15 -12.72 -10.72
CA ALA A 35 -3.57 -11.38 -11.10
C ALA A 35 -4.99 -11.06 -10.57
N ALA A 36 -5.91 -12.02 -10.65
CA ALA A 36 -7.28 -11.85 -10.18
C ALA A 36 -7.39 -11.58 -8.67
N LEU A 37 -6.35 -11.86 -7.86
CA LEU A 37 -6.37 -11.57 -6.42
C LEU A 37 -6.53 -10.09 -6.12
N SER A 38 -6.06 -9.20 -7.00
CA SER A 38 -6.18 -7.75 -6.81
C SER A 38 -7.63 -7.28 -6.77
N SER A 39 -8.53 -7.95 -7.48
CA SER A 39 -9.94 -7.55 -7.65
C SER A 39 -10.96 -8.55 -7.10
N ALA A 40 -10.61 -9.84 -6.99
CA ALA A 40 -11.52 -10.89 -6.56
C ALA A 40 -11.65 -11.02 -5.03
N LEU A 41 -10.68 -10.54 -4.27
CA LEU A 41 -10.72 -10.55 -2.82
C LEU A 41 -11.70 -9.49 -2.31
N LEU A 42 -12.40 -9.80 -1.22
CA LEU A 42 -13.29 -8.85 -0.55
C LEU A 42 -12.51 -8.20 0.61
N PRO A 43 -12.23 -6.88 0.54
CA PRO A 43 -11.58 -6.19 1.63
C PRO A 43 -12.40 -6.26 2.91
N GLN A 44 -11.71 -6.47 4.02
CA GLN A 44 -12.30 -6.47 5.36
C GLN A 44 -11.75 -5.30 6.16
N TRP A 45 -12.41 -4.94 7.24
CA TRP A 45 -11.91 -3.93 8.16
C TRP A 45 -12.16 -4.31 9.61
N GLU A 46 -11.29 -3.84 10.48
CA GLU A 46 -11.42 -3.96 11.92
C GLU A 46 -10.87 -2.72 12.61
N LEU A 47 -11.16 -2.56 13.90
CA LEU A 47 -10.57 -1.48 14.68
C LEU A 47 -9.12 -1.84 15.03
N GLN A 48 -8.21 -0.93 14.71
CA GLN A 48 -6.80 -1.01 15.07
C GLN A 48 -6.53 -0.14 16.28
N GLU A 49 -5.97 -0.74 17.32
CA GLU A 49 -5.56 -0.01 18.52
C GLU A 49 -4.29 0.81 18.28
N ALA A 50 -4.30 2.07 18.74
CA ALA A 50 -3.17 3.00 18.71
C ALA A 50 -3.07 3.74 20.06
N GLY A 51 -2.46 3.12 21.06
CA GLY A 51 -2.43 3.64 22.44
C GLY A 51 -3.82 3.62 23.07
N ASN A 52 -4.35 4.81 23.38
CA ASN A 52 -5.69 4.98 23.96
C ASN A 52 -6.78 5.30 22.89
N ALA A 53 -6.43 5.25 21.63
CA ALA A 53 -7.33 5.50 20.52
C ALA A 53 -7.44 4.28 19.61
N GLU A 54 -8.51 4.24 18.83
CA GLU A 54 -8.76 3.22 17.82
C GLU A 54 -9.13 3.90 16.51
N TYR A 55 -8.82 3.23 15.41
CA TYR A 55 -9.22 3.68 14.08
C TYR A 55 -9.52 2.50 13.17
N PRO A 56 -10.41 2.65 12.16
CA PRO A 56 -10.69 1.60 11.20
C PRO A 56 -9.48 1.35 10.30
N LEU A 57 -9.11 0.07 10.16
CA LEU A 57 -8.06 -0.40 9.27
C LEU A 57 -8.64 -1.39 8.28
N TRP A 58 -8.59 -1.05 6.98
CA TRP A 58 -8.95 -1.93 5.88
C TRP A 58 -7.78 -2.80 5.45
N GLU A 59 -8.05 -4.07 5.17
CA GLU A 59 -7.10 -5.02 4.61
C GLU A 59 -7.73 -5.78 3.44
N LEU A 60 -6.95 -6.03 2.39
CA LEU A 60 -7.41 -6.80 1.24
C LEU A 60 -7.25 -8.30 1.48
N SER A 61 -6.18 -8.73 2.18
CA SER A 61 -5.88 -10.14 2.41
C SER A 61 -5.06 -10.38 3.66
N ASP A 62 -4.97 -11.65 4.08
CA ASP A 62 -3.92 -12.10 4.99
C ASP A 62 -2.55 -12.07 4.27
N TYR A 63 -1.47 -11.83 5.05
CA TYR A 63 -0.09 -11.87 4.56
C TYR A 63 0.40 -13.31 4.41
N SER A 64 -0.17 -14.04 3.47
CA SER A 64 0.10 -15.42 3.11
C SER A 64 0.31 -15.56 1.60
N ASP A 65 0.90 -16.67 1.15
CA ASP A 65 1.05 -16.92 -0.27
C ASP A 65 -0.32 -17.21 -0.92
N PRO A 66 -0.51 -16.74 -2.15
CA PRO A 66 0.44 -16.12 -3.08
C PRO A 66 0.62 -14.59 -2.92
N MET A 67 -0.23 -13.89 -2.17
CA MET A 67 -0.17 -12.43 -2.01
C MET A 67 1.18 -11.97 -1.42
N ARG A 68 1.67 -12.68 -0.39
CA ARG A 68 2.98 -12.41 0.21
C ARG A 68 4.10 -12.41 -0.82
N SER A 69 4.16 -13.43 -1.66
CA SER A 69 5.19 -13.57 -2.69
C SER A 69 5.11 -12.46 -3.74
N ILE A 70 3.92 -12.04 -4.14
CA ILE A 70 3.70 -10.91 -5.06
C ILE A 70 4.19 -9.60 -4.43
N ILE A 71 3.83 -9.33 -3.17
CA ILE A 71 4.26 -8.11 -2.46
C ILE A 71 5.80 -8.09 -2.31
N VAL A 72 6.41 -9.22 -1.99
CA VAL A 72 7.88 -9.34 -1.88
C VAL A 72 8.54 -9.09 -3.24
N ALA A 73 8.01 -9.67 -4.32
CA ALA A 73 8.50 -9.42 -5.67
C ALA A 73 8.39 -7.93 -6.07
N ALA A 74 7.25 -7.29 -5.78
CA ALA A 74 7.06 -5.87 -6.03
C ALA A 74 8.07 -4.98 -5.29
N LYS A 75 8.49 -5.39 -4.09
CA LYS A 75 9.48 -4.65 -3.28
C LYS A 75 10.92 -4.79 -3.77
N HIS A 76 11.25 -5.90 -4.40
CA HIS A 76 12.65 -6.29 -4.63
C HIS A 76 13.01 -6.53 -6.10
N SER A 77 12.04 -6.74 -6.98
CA SER A 77 12.29 -6.92 -8.40
C SER A 77 12.24 -5.59 -9.15
N SER A 78 13.34 -5.19 -9.76
CA SER A 78 13.37 -4.05 -10.70
C SER A 78 12.99 -4.45 -12.13
N ARG A 79 12.83 -5.74 -12.40
CA ARG A 79 12.52 -6.29 -13.73
C ARG A 79 11.05 -6.57 -13.97
N LEU A 80 10.27 -6.62 -12.89
CA LEU A 80 8.86 -6.95 -12.94
C LEU A 80 8.03 -5.71 -12.58
N ASP A 81 7.24 -5.23 -13.53
CA ASP A 81 6.28 -4.17 -13.27
C ASP A 81 4.98 -4.77 -12.71
N LEU A 82 4.70 -4.47 -11.46
CA LEU A 82 3.48 -4.85 -10.74
C LEU A 82 2.61 -3.63 -10.41
N SER A 83 2.87 -2.50 -11.05
CA SER A 83 2.17 -1.24 -10.77
C SER A 83 0.66 -1.34 -11.01
N GLU A 84 0.24 -2.04 -12.08
CA GLU A 84 -1.17 -2.28 -12.40
C GLU A 84 -1.83 -3.16 -11.32
N PHE A 85 -1.21 -4.28 -10.95
CA PHE A 85 -1.70 -5.15 -9.87
C PHE A 85 -1.89 -4.39 -8.55
N LEU A 86 -0.90 -3.57 -8.18
CA LEU A 86 -0.94 -2.76 -6.97
C LEU A 86 -2.01 -1.66 -7.04
N PHE A 87 -2.18 -1.06 -8.22
CA PHE A 87 -3.24 -0.08 -8.46
C PHE A 87 -4.62 -0.73 -8.28
N GLU A 88 -4.86 -1.89 -8.87
CA GLU A 88 -6.10 -2.65 -8.74
C GLU A 88 -6.39 -3.07 -7.29
N CYS A 89 -5.37 -3.48 -6.52
CA CYS A 89 -5.52 -3.68 -5.08
C CYS A 89 -6.06 -2.42 -4.38
N GLY A 90 -5.51 -1.26 -4.75
CA GLY A 90 -5.96 0.03 -4.23
C GLY A 90 -7.38 0.37 -4.62
N VAL A 91 -7.76 0.11 -5.88
CA VAL A 91 -9.14 0.30 -6.38
C VAL A 91 -10.11 -0.53 -5.56
N ASN A 92 -9.82 -1.80 -5.37
CA ASN A 92 -10.69 -2.72 -4.62
C ASN A 92 -10.90 -2.26 -3.17
N ILE A 93 -9.83 -1.88 -2.47
CA ILE A 93 -9.91 -1.32 -1.11
C ILE A 93 -10.72 -0.01 -1.12
N GLY A 94 -10.46 0.88 -2.08
CA GLY A 94 -11.13 2.17 -2.19
C GLY A 94 -12.64 2.04 -2.44
N LEU A 95 -13.07 1.08 -3.27
CA LEU A 95 -14.47 0.75 -3.49
C LEU A 95 -15.14 0.28 -2.18
N SER A 96 -14.47 -0.60 -1.43
CA SER A 96 -14.99 -1.07 -0.14
C SER A 96 -15.16 0.07 0.87
N ILE A 97 -14.18 0.99 0.95
CA ILE A 97 -14.28 2.18 1.81
C ILE A 97 -15.44 3.08 1.36
N ALA A 98 -15.57 3.36 0.06
CA ALA A 98 -16.63 4.22 -0.45
C ALA A 98 -18.04 3.63 -0.20
N GLN A 99 -18.19 2.31 -0.31
CA GLN A 99 -19.44 1.59 -0.10
C GLN A 99 -19.79 1.38 1.39
N SER A 100 -18.84 1.49 2.29
CA SER A 100 -19.05 1.26 3.73
C SER A 100 -19.94 2.32 4.41
N GLY A 101 -20.18 3.45 3.76
CA GLY A 101 -20.87 4.61 4.34
C GLY A 101 -20.04 5.41 5.35
N MET A 102 -18.84 4.95 5.68
CA MET A 102 -17.96 5.61 6.68
C MET A 102 -17.56 7.02 6.30
N LEU A 103 -17.43 7.30 5.01
CA LEU A 103 -17.08 8.65 4.52
C LEU A 103 -18.23 9.66 4.70
N SER A 104 -19.47 9.15 4.87
CA SER A 104 -20.67 9.98 5.05
C SER A 104 -21.04 10.17 6.53
N VAL A 105 -20.51 9.33 7.43
CA VAL A 105 -20.84 9.34 8.85
C VAL A 105 -19.62 9.79 9.65
N GLY A 106 -19.67 11.05 10.14
CA GLY A 106 -18.68 11.54 11.12
C GLY A 106 -17.47 12.26 10.57
N THR A 107 -17.42 12.55 9.27
CA THR A 107 -16.38 13.44 8.72
C THR A 107 -17.02 14.66 8.05
N ASP A 108 -16.77 15.86 8.58
CA ASP A 108 -17.04 17.13 7.87
C ASP A 108 -16.04 17.33 6.71
N ALA A 109 -15.38 16.26 6.28
CA ALA A 109 -14.33 16.34 5.27
C ALA A 109 -14.94 16.52 3.87
N THR A 110 -14.64 17.64 3.25
CA THR A 110 -15.00 17.92 1.86
C THR A 110 -14.01 17.34 0.86
N SER A 111 -12.84 16.93 1.33
CA SER A 111 -11.81 16.29 0.54
C SER A 111 -10.98 15.30 1.36
N LEU A 112 -10.34 14.36 0.68
CA LEU A 112 -9.52 13.31 1.28
C LEU A 112 -8.10 13.30 0.69
N TRP A 113 -7.13 13.15 1.56
CA TRP A 113 -5.77 12.82 1.19
C TRP A 113 -5.51 11.34 1.43
N VAL A 114 -5.07 10.64 0.39
CA VAL A 114 -4.52 9.29 0.54
C VAL A 114 -3.01 9.44 0.70
N VAL A 115 -2.53 9.11 1.88
CA VAL A 115 -1.13 9.29 2.26
C VAL A 115 -0.43 7.94 2.30
N PRO A 116 0.52 7.66 1.38
CA PRO A 116 1.30 6.44 1.42
C PRO A 116 2.27 6.43 2.59
N ALA A 117 2.45 5.26 3.21
CA ALA A 117 3.47 5.04 4.23
C ALA A 117 4.87 5.36 3.67
N PRO A 118 5.74 5.99 4.47
CA PRO A 118 7.03 6.44 3.99
C PRO A 118 7.92 5.25 3.63
N ALA A 119 8.29 5.13 2.36
CA ALA A 119 9.31 4.20 1.92
C ALA A 119 10.69 4.62 2.46
N SER A 120 11.59 3.64 2.70
CA SER A 120 12.98 3.96 3.04
C SER A 120 13.60 4.83 1.94
N TRP A 121 14.54 5.72 2.29
CA TRP A 121 15.18 6.65 1.36
C TRP A 121 15.80 5.93 0.13
N LYS A 122 16.36 4.73 0.34
CA LYS A 122 16.90 3.90 -0.75
C LYS A 122 15.82 3.49 -1.76
N ARG A 123 14.69 2.97 -1.29
CA ARG A 123 13.56 2.60 -2.17
C ARG A 123 12.98 3.80 -2.92
N ARG A 124 12.94 4.97 -2.30
CA ARG A 124 12.49 6.20 -2.94
C ARG A 124 13.40 6.65 -4.08
N LEU A 125 14.73 6.57 -3.88
CA LEU A 125 15.72 6.92 -4.91
C LEU A 125 15.64 6.00 -6.14
N PHE A 126 15.29 4.72 -5.94
CA PHE A 126 15.21 3.74 -7.03
C PHE A 126 13.78 3.56 -7.58
N GLY A 127 12.82 4.43 -7.23
CA GLY A 127 11.45 4.35 -7.72
C GLY A 127 10.66 3.12 -7.23
N GLN A 128 11.14 2.41 -6.22
CA GLN A 128 10.55 1.15 -5.70
C GLN A 128 9.49 1.39 -4.59
N GLY A 129 8.81 2.50 -4.65
CA GLY A 129 7.72 2.81 -3.71
C GLY A 129 6.42 2.14 -4.15
N ILE A 130 6.14 0.93 -3.69
CA ILE A 130 4.94 0.18 -4.11
C ILE A 130 3.64 0.79 -3.57
N THR A 131 3.65 1.39 -2.39
CA THR A 131 2.48 1.99 -1.74
C THR A 131 1.87 3.15 -2.54
N ILE A 132 2.65 3.82 -3.38
CA ILE A 132 2.14 4.93 -4.21
C ILE A 132 1.14 4.45 -5.28
N HIS A 133 1.34 3.26 -5.84
CA HIS A 133 0.43 2.67 -6.82
C HIS A 133 -0.91 2.29 -6.16
N VAL A 134 -0.84 1.68 -4.99
CA VAL A 134 -2.03 1.36 -4.17
C VAL A 134 -2.78 2.64 -3.78
N ALA A 135 -2.05 3.66 -3.33
CA ALA A 135 -2.65 4.96 -2.98
C ALA A 135 -3.39 5.59 -4.17
N ARG A 136 -2.84 5.49 -5.38
CA ARG A 136 -3.47 6.01 -6.60
C ARG A 136 -4.76 5.27 -6.93
N GLY A 137 -4.76 3.95 -6.86
CA GLY A 137 -5.95 3.13 -7.08
C GLY A 137 -7.05 3.45 -6.07
N LEU A 138 -6.70 3.52 -4.78
CA LEU A 138 -7.62 3.87 -3.70
C LEU A 138 -8.23 5.27 -3.92
N ALA A 139 -7.39 6.26 -4.21
CA ALA A 139 -7.86 7.63 -4.46
C ALA A 139 -8.78 7.72 -5.67
N ALA A 140 -8.49 6.99 -6.76
CA ALA A 140 -9.33 6.94 -7.95
C ALA A 140 -10.70 6.32 -7.65
N ALA A 141 -10.74 5.21 -6.90
CA ALA A 141 -11.97 4.54 -6.55
C ALA A 141 -12.85 5.37 -5.61
N VAL A 142 -12.27 5.94 -4.55
CA VAL A 142 -13.01 6.79 -3.60
C VAL A 142 -13.54 8.03 -4.31
N GLY A 143 -12.69 8.74 -5.09
CA GLY A 143 -13.12 9.94 -5.81
C GLY A 143 -14.14 9.68 -6.92
N GLY A 144 -14.16 8.47 -7.50
CA GLY A 144 -15.14 8.08 -8.52
C GLY A 144 -16.49 7.59 -7.97
N HIS A 145 -16.56 7.23 -6.67
CA HIS A 145 -17.73 6.63 -6.05
C HIS A 145 -18.28 7.42 -4.84
N SER A 146 -17.71 8.58 -4.57
CA SER A 146 -18.18 9.50 -3.53
C SER A 146 -18.16 10.93 -4.04
N GLU A 147 -18.91 11.81 -3.40
CA GLU A 147 -18.89 13.26 -3.70
C GLU A 147 -17.63 13.97 -3.17
N VAL A 148 -16.74 13.21 -2.51
CA VAL A 148 -15.55 13.76 -1.86
C VAL A 148 -14.38 13.77 -2.84
N THR A 149 -13.76 14.92 -3.04
CA THR A 149 -12.52 15.01 -3.84
C THR A 149 -11.40 14.23 -3.15
N CYS A 150 -10.81 13.25 -3.84
CA CYS A 150 -9.75 12.41 -3.28
C CYS A 150 -8.45 12.58 -4.06
N CYS A 151 -7.32 12.78 -3.37
CA CYS A 151 -6.02 12.91 -4.04
C CYS A 151 -4.89 12.25 -3.22
N VAL A 152 -3.88 11.75 -3.94
CA VAL A 152 -2.68 11.20 -3.30
C VAL A 152 -1.74 12.33 -2.86
N ARG A 153 -1.26 12.25 -1.62
CA ARG A 153 -0.29 13.19 -1.04
C ARG A 153 0.86 12.44 -0.37
N ASP A 154 2.01 12.43 -0.99
CA ASP A 154 3.24 11.86 -0.41
C ASP A 154 3.89 12.87 0.56
N VAL A 155 3.25 13.08 1.71
CA VAL A 155 3.63 14.09 2.72
C VAL A 155 4.12 13.49 4.04
N CYS A 156 4.12 12.17 4.18
CA CYS A 156 4.66 11.49 5.36
C CYS A 156 6.14 11.13 5.16
N ARG A 157 6.98 11.44 6.13
CA ARG A 157 8.42 11.16 6.09
C ARG A 157 8.88 10.47 7.36
N LEU A 158 9.88 9.61 7.17
CA LEU A 158 10.61 8.97 8.26
C LEU A 158 11.96 9.66 8.42
N ASP A 159 12.37 9.90 9.66
CA ASP A 159 13.67 10.50 9.94
C ASP A 159 14.81 9.65 9.39
N PRO A 160 15.82 10.26 8.75
CA PRO A 160 16.89 9.53 8.06
C PRO A 160 17.66 8.53 8.95
N TRP A 161 17.80 8.85 10.23
CA TRP A 161 18.56 8.06 11.20
C TRP A 161 17.91 6.72 11.60
N VAL A 162 16.60 6.59 11.38
CA VAL A 162 15.84 5.38 11.75
C VAL A 162 15.93 4.28 10.69
N SER A 163 16.24 4.64 9.46
CA SER A 163 16.25 3.71 8.31
C SER A 163 17.46 2.78 8.25
N SER A 164 18.52 3.02 9.03
CA SER A 164 19.82 2.34 8.89
C SER A 164 20.00 1.08 9.74
N GLN A 165 19.00 0.68 10.54
CA GLN A 165 19.15 -0.43 11.48
C GLN A 165 18.55 -1.74 10.96
N ALA A 166 19.21 -2.34 9.96
CA ALA A 166 18.97 -3.72 9.57
C ALA A 166 19.43 -4.65 10.72
N GLY A 167 18.52 -5.53 11.20
CA GLY A 167 18.85 -6.55 12.22
C GLY A 167 18.04 -6.50 13.52
N LYS A 168 17.14 -5.53 13.70
CA LYS A 168 16.30 -5.45 14.91
C LYS A 168 15.08 -6.37 14.87
N SER A 169 14.70 -6.89 16.06
CA SER A 169 13.44 -7.64 16.25
C SER A 169 12.20 -6.78 15.94
N SER A 170 11.04 -7.41 15.77
CA SER A 170 9.77 -6.70 15.48
C SER A 170 9.44 -5.66 16.55
N GLU A 171 9.68 -5.96 17.80
CA GLU A 171 9.48 -5.07 18.96
C GLU A 171 10.43 -3.86 18.95
N GLN A 172 11.71 -4.12 18.70
CA GLN A 172 12.72 -3.06 18.56
C GLN A 172 12.46 -2.16 17.36
N ARG A 173 11.86 -2.69 16.28
CA ARG A 173 11.41 -1.89 15.12
C ARG A 173 10.20 -1.02 15.44
N ARG A 174 9.27 -1.47 16.29
CA ARG A 174 8.14 -0.65 16.79
C ARG A 174 8.66 0.52 17.61
N GLN A 175 9.48 0.26 18.63
CA GLN A 175 10.05 1.29 19.50
C GLN A 175 10.94 2.28 18.75
N SER A 176 11.69 1.81 17.73
CA SER A 176 12.56 2.69 16.93
C SER A 176 11.85 3.56 15.91
N ARG A 177 10.55 3.37 15.65
CA ARG A 177 9.76 4.21 14.75
C ARG A 177 8.88 5.21 15.48
N HIS A 178 8.61 4.96 16.77
CA HIS A 178 7.78 5.86 17.57
C HIS A 178 8.41 7.25 17.71
N GLY A 179 7.66 8.29 17.31
CA GLY A 179 8.12 9.67 17.32
C GLY A 179 9.01 10.09 16.15
N HIS A 180 9.32 9.20 15.21
CA HIS A 180 10.24 9.46 14.10
C HIS A 180 9.57 9.69 12.73
N MET A 181 8.24 9.74 12.69
CA MET A 181 7.52 10.15 11.52
C MET A 181 6.99 11.58 11.67
N HIS A 182 7.02 12.33 10.58
CA HIS A 182 6.51 13.68 10.52
C HIS A 182 5.84 13.99 9.19
N ALA A 183 4.90 14.94 9.19
CA ALA A 183 4.30 15.46 7.99
C ALA A 183 5.16 16.59 7.42
N THR A 184 5.43 16.57 6.12
CA THR A 184 6.14 17.67 5.42
C THR A 184 5.21 18.84 5.06
N GLN A 185 3.90 18.62 5.15
CA GLN A 185 2.88 19.61 4.87
C GLN A 185 1.75 19.46 5.90
N ARG A 186 1.23 20.59 6.38
CA ARG A 186 0.06 20.61 7.27
C ARG A 186 -1.19 20.23 6.48
N VAL A 187 -2.01 19.35 7.06
CA VAL A 187 -3.33 19.00 6.49
C VAL A 187 -4.26 20.22 6.66
N PRO A 188 -4.89 20.70 5.58
CA PRO A 188 -5.86 21.79 5.67
C PRO A 188 -7.08 21.40 6.50
N GLN A 189 -7.79 22.40 7.03
CA GLN A 189 -9.07 22.17 7.70
C GLN A 189 -10.10 21.63 6.70
N GLY A 190 -10.94 20.68 7.12
CA GLY A 190 -11.91 20.02 6.25
C GLY A 190 -11.34 18.96 5.31
N VAL A 191 -10.06 18.59 5.49
CA VAL A 191 -9.42 17.49 4.76
C VAL A 191 -9.23 16.30 5.68
N GLY A 192 -9.80 15.13 5.28
CA GLY A 192 -9.55 13.86 5.94
C GLY A 192 -8.31 13.17 5.38
N VAL A 193 -7.73 12.26 6.16
CA VAL A 193 -6.54 11.48 5.77
C VAL A 193 -6.83 9.98 5.85
N ILE A 194 -6.56 9.29 4.75
CA ILE A 194 -6.50 7.82 4.70
C ILE A 194 -5.03 7.44 4.54
N GLY A 195 -4.48 6.73 5.55
CA GLY A 195 -3.13 6.19 5.48
C GLY A 195 -3.11 4.86 4.74
N ILE A 196 -2.11 4.61 3.87
CA ILE A 196 -1.98 3.33 3.16
C ILE A 196 -0.58 2.76 3.31
N ASP A 197 -0.48 1.48 3.69
CA ASP A 197 0.77 0.70 3.71
C ASP A 197 0.62 -0.55 2.82
N ASP A 198 1.71 -1.22 2.52
CA ASP A 198 1.68 -2.49 1.79
C ASP A 198 1.33 -3.67 2.72
N VAL A 199 1.97 -3.75 3.89
CA VAL A 199 1.76 -4.82 4.87
C VAL A 199 1.71 -4.24 6.27
N VAL A 200 0.64 -4.55 6.98
CA VAL A 200 0.53 -4.27 8.41
C VAL A 200 0.80 -5.56 9.19
N ALA A 201 1.92 -5.60 9.91
CA ALA A 201 2.25 -6.72 10.82
C ALA A 201 1.91 -6.34 12.28
N SER A 202 2.74 -5.52 12.90
CA SER A 202 2.54 -5.08 14.28
C SER A 202 1.79 -3.73 14.40
N GLY A 203 1.35 -3.15 13.29
CA GLY A 203 0.70 -1.85 13.28
C GLY A 203 1.62 -0.64 13.49
N GLY A 204 2.90 -0.83 13.82
CA GLY A 204 3.77 0.27 14.23
C GLY A 204 3.91 1.42 13.22
N THR A 205 3.99 1.13 11.91
CA THR A 205 4.02 2.14 10.85
C THR A 205 2.69 2.90 10.79
N MET A 206 1.57 2.16 10.77
CA MET A 206 0.25 2.73 10.66
C MET A 206 -0.12 3.57 11.89
N ASN A 207 0.22 3.10 13.10
CA ASN A 207 0.01 3.84 14.34
C ASN A 207 0.83 5.13 14.39
N GLU A 208 2.05 5.14 13.83
CA GLU A 208 2.84 6.37 13.71
C GLU A 208 2.24 7.35 12.69
N MET A 209 1.71 6.86 11.57
CA MET A 209 0.97 7.69 10.64
C MET A 209 -0.29 8.26 11.29
N PHE A 210 -1.04 7.44 12.05
CA PHE A 210 -2.18 7.89 12.83
C PHE A 210 -1.76 9.03 13.78
N ARG A 211 -0.70 8.88 14.56
CA ARG A 211 -0.19 9.94 15.46
C ARG A 211 0.14 11.24 14.72
N VAL A 212 0.74 11.14 13.54
CA VAL A 212 1.13 12.32 12.72
C VAL A 212 -0.08 13.08 12.19
N PHE A 213 -1.15 12.35 11.83
CA PHE A 213 -2.34 12.91 11.18
C PHE A 213 -3.61 12.80 12.04
N GLU A 214 -3.49 12.52 13.34
CA GLU A 214 -4.58 12.16 14.27
C GLU A 214 -5.85 13.00 14.09
N ARG A 215 -5.69 14.35 14.03
CA ARG A 215 -6.83 15.29 13.93
C ARG A 215 -7.61 15.20 12.61
N SER A 216 -7.00 14.64 11.60
CA SER A 216 -7.56 14.50 10.24
C SER A 216 -7.72 13.05 9.83
N TRP A 217 -7.37 12.10 10.71
CA TRP A 217 -7.37 10.69 10.36
C TRP A 217 -8.80 10.16 10.19
N VAL A 218 -9.03 9.49 9.08
CA VAL A 218 -10.29 8.83 8.75
C VAL A 218 -10.15 7.32 8.85
N ALA A 219 -9.10 6.77 8.22
CA ALA A 219 -8.90 5.32 8.16
C ALA A 219 -7.43 4.97 7.85
N GLY A 220 -7.05 3.74 8.20
CA GLY A 220 -5.89 3.07 7.64
C GLY A 220 -6.30 2.05 6.59
N ALA A 221 -5.39 1.70 5.67
CA ALA A 221 -5.58 0.63 4.70
C ALA A 221 -4.26 -0.09 4.39
N CYS A 222 -4.33 -1.38 4.03
CA CYS A 222 -3.16 -2.15 3.58
C CYS A 222 -3.57 -3.24 2.59
N ILE A 223 -2.60 -3.72 1.79
CA ILE A 223 -2.83 -4.86 0.90
C ILE A 223 -2.95 -6.14 1.74
N ALA A 224 -2.07 -6.31 2.71
CA ALA A 224 -2.06 -7.55 3.49
C ALA A 224 -1.78 -7.31 4.98
N ARG A 225 -2.40 -8.12 5.82
CA ARG A 225 -2.18 -8.11 7.26
C ARG A 225 -1.55 -9.40 7.73
N SER A 226 -0.49 -9.29 8.54
CA SER A 226 0.11 -10.43 9.20
C SER A 226 -0.54 -10.62 10.57
N ARG A 227 -1.41 -11.62 10.67
CA ARG A 227 -1.91 -12.09 11.96
C ARG A 227 -0.90 -13.09 12.54
N GLN A 228 -0.34 -12.78 13.70
CA GLN A 228 0.56 -13.69 14.43
C GLN A 228 -0.26 -14.71 15.20
#